data_e53dc60d71d0b09669c8b4f3bb641e16
#
_entry.id   e53dc60d71d0b09669c8b4f3bb641e16
#
_cell.length_a   1.000
_cell.length_b   1.000
_cell.length_c   1.000
_cell.angle_alpha   90.00
_cell.angle_beta   90.00
_cell.angle_gamma   90.00
#
_symmetry.space_group_name_H-M   'P 1'
#
loop_
_entity.id
_entity.type
_entity.pdbx_description
1 polymer ?
#
loop_
_entity_poly.entity_id
_entity_poly.type
_entity_poly.pdbx_seq_one_letter_code
_entity_poly.pdbx_strand_id
1 'polypeptide(L)'
;DSACLVGSEMCIRDRYPGLLPTTFENLAKAQIGTCLEANIYKIAALRANGIPAALNTFPNWGNANSPHFWTEIIGDEHIEKLYDNTQRPYISDSDILVDNIFWKNTYSPTVKDTLPHVSIQYCRTIPKVYRINYEIQQNCLALRAKEEIPDFFRNPGIEDITDKYIVCKDIKVPLWDNKHKKEYVYLCCYDDNNWIPVCWSIPRKKQALFTKVGVNVLYLPAYYENGAIIPAGDAFILKEDGELKYFSQKASKNETSATFYSKMPYRQHTALQAAGTIGTRFSICNKKDLSDSLNVYTIEKLPFYEDSFKIPTNKKYRYLVCDFQNTPAFQDAYSIAEIKIFGKNRQQLEGKLTGTKGISDNKLENVMDEDRVSFYQPDKSEKRQYIVFDLGQPREIEKVEFYPRSDDNRIVTGELYELFYWDKKWISLGRQYGKENRLAFHNIPQNALFRIHNHTRGKEHRPFTYEEGKQVWW
;
A
#
# COMPACT_ATOMS: atom_id res chain seq x y z
N ASP A 1 -17.45 10.69 2.51
CA ASP A 1 -17.05 9.57 3.36
C ASP A 1 -16.58 8.32 2.61
N SER A 2 -16.21 8.49 1.36
CA SER A 2 -15.52 7.47 0.54
C SER A 2 -14.04 7.29 0.90
N ALA A 3 -13.51 8.12 1.77
CA ALA A 3 -12.11 8.09 2.19
C ALA A 3 -11.71 6.81 2.96
N CYS A 4 -12.66 6.05 3.49
CA CYS A 4 -12.39 4.78 4.18
C CYS A 4 -12.00 3.63 3.28
N LEU A 5 -12.17 3.77 1.96
CA LEU A 5 -12.00 2.67 1.02
C LEU A 5 -10.68 2.71 0.26
N VAL A 6 -9.95 3.82 0.37
CA VAL A 6 -8.72 4.04 -0.37
C VAL A 6 -7.55 3.99 0.58
N GLY A 7 -6.88 2.89 0.63
CA GLY A 7 -5.55 2.81 1.25
C GLY A 7 -5.35 1.86 2.39
N SER A 8 -6.38 1.31 3.00
CA SER A 8 -6.19 0.14 3.83
C SER A 8 -6.69 -1.07 3.08
N GLU A 9 -5.82 -1.96 2.78
CA GLU A 9 -6.09 -3.20 2.11
C GLU A 9 -6.81 -4.21 2.97
N MET A 10 -7.07 -3.84 4.20
CA MET A 10 -7.92 -4.64 5.05
C MET A 10 -9.37 -4.27 4.77
N CYS A 11 -10.13 -5.25 4.36
CA CYS A 11 -11.58 -5.17 4.40
C CYS A 11 -12.00 -4.64 5.78
N ILE A 12 -13.02 -3.79 5.81
CA ILE A 12 -13.58 -3.27 7.07
C ILE A 12 -13.85 -4.41 8.07
N ARG A 13 -14.17 -5.60 7.58
CA ARG A 13 -14.36 -6.81 8.39
C ARG A 13 -13.12 -7.22 9.19
N ASP A 14 -11.92 -7.04 8.66
CA ASP A 14 -10.66 -7.36 9.37
C ASP A 14 -10.37 -6.34 10.47
N ARG A 15 -10.83 -5.10 10.27
CA ARG A 15 -10.72 -4.03 11.26
C ARG A 15 -11.74 -4.15 12.40
N TYR A 16 -12.90 -4.74 12.11
CA TYR A 16 -14.00 -4.92 13.06
C TYR A 16 -14.39 -6.39 13.11
N PRO A 17 -13.57 -7.24 13.77
CA PRO A 17 -13.90 -8.64 13.97
C PRO A 17 -15.20 -8.73 14.78
N GLY A 18 -16.23 -9.30 14.18
CA GLY A 18 -17.56 -9.41 14.78
C GLY A 18 -18.68 -8.73 14.01
N LEU A 19 -18.38 -8.05 12.91
CA LEU A 19 -19.42 -7.65 11.97
C LEU A 19 -20.08 -8.90 11.38
N LEU A 20 -21.37 -9.01 11.62
CA LEU A 20 -22.20 -10.09 11.04
C LEU A 20 -22.19 -9.99 9.50
N PRO A 21 -22.43 -11.11 8.77
CA PRO A 21 -22.67 -11.07 7.34
C PRO A 21 -23.71 -10.01 7.02
N THR A 22 -23.37 -9.11 6.12
CA THR A 22 -24.15 -7.90 5.92
C THR A 22 -25.32 -8.20 5.00
N THR A 23 -26.53 -8.09 5.50
CA THR A 23 -27.75 -8.08 4.68
C THR A 23 -27.86 -6.72 3.96
N PHE A 24 -28.62 -6.65 2.87
CA PHE A 24 -28.90 -5.37 2.19
C PHE A 24 -29.49 -4.31 3.14
N GLU A 25 -30.33 -4.73 4.07
CA GLU A 25 -30.92 -3.84 5.07
C GLU A 25 -29.86 -3.27 6.02
N ASN A 26 -28.94 -4.12 6.48
CA ASN A 26 -27.85 -3.70 7.36
C ASN A 26 -26.85 -2.78 6.64
N LEU A 27 -26.53 -3.07 5.37
CA LEU A 27 -25.70 -2.18 4.54
C LEU A 27 -26.34 -0.80 4.36
N ALA A 28 -27.63 -0.77 4.05
CA ALA A 28 -28.35 0.47 3.86
C ALA A 28 -28.43 1.32 5.15
N LYS A 29 -28.59 0.68 6.32
CA LYS A 29 -28.65 1.37 7.61
C LYS A 29 -27.28 1.81 8.10
N ALA A 30 -26.28 0.94 8.03
CA ALA A 30 -24.94 1.21 8.57
C ALA A 30 -24.10 2.07 7.63
N GLN A 31 -24.37 2.05 6.34
CA GLN A 31 -23.56 2.68 5.28
C GLN A 31 -22.07 2.27 5.33
N ILE A 32 -21.82 1.08 5.84
CA ILE A 32 -20.48 0.48 6.00
C ILE A 32 -20.51 -0.93 5.45
N GLY A 33 -19.54 -1.30 4.63
CA GLY A 33 -19.38 -2.63 4.06
C GLY A 33 -18.05 -2.80 3.35
N THR A 34 -17.72 -4.05 3.01
CA THR A 34 -16.58 -4.34 2.13
C THR A 34 -16.87 -3.85 0.70
N CYS A 35 -15.81 -3.73 -0.12
CA CYS A 35 -16.00 -3.41 -1.55
C CYS A 35 -16.93 -4.41 -2.24
N LEU A 36 -16.86 -5.70 -1.91
CA LEU A 36 -17.78 -6.72 -2.44
C LEU A 36 -19.24 -6.46 -2.04
N GLU A 37 -19.50 -6.28 -0.75
CA GLU A 37 -20.85 -6.05 -0.22
C GLU A 37 -21.47 -4.77 -0.78
N ALA A 38 -20.72 -3.67 -0.81
CA ALA A 38 -21.18 -2.40 -1.36
C ALA A 38 -21.53 -2.50 -2.85
N ASN A 39 -20.70 -3.22 -3.64
CA ASN A 39 -20.95 -3.39 -5.06
C ASN A 39 -22.11 -4.35 -5.35
N ILE A 40 -22.27 -5.43 -4.56
CA ILE A 40 -23.45 -6.31 -4.67
C ILE A 40 -24.75 -5.53 -4.39
N TYR A 41 -24.76 -4.68 -3.36
CA TYR A 41 -25.89 -3.80 -3.05
C TYR A 41 -26.18 -2.84 -4.21
N LYS A 42 -25.15 -2.16 -4.73
CA LYS A 42 -25.27 -1.23 -5.87
C LYS A 42 -25.81 -1.92 -7.12
N ILE A 43 -25.31 -3.13 -7.45
CA ILE A 43 -25.77 -3.91 -8.59
C ILE A 43 -27.24 -4.32 -8.41
N ALA A 44 -27.64 -4.76 -7.22
CA ALA A 44 -29.02 -5.11 -6.93
C ALA A 44 -29.96 -3.91 -7.12
N ALA A 45 -29.58 -2.73 -6.62
CA ALA A 45 -30.33 -1.49 -6.79
C ALA A 45 -30.44 -1.06 -8.26
N LEU A 46 -29.36 -1.13 -9.03
CA LEU A 46 -29.36 -0.82 -10.46
C LEU A 46 -30.29 -1.76 -11.23
N ARG A 47 -30.18 -3.06 -11.01
CA ARG A 47 -31.03 -4.06 -11.67
C ARG A 47 -32.51 -3.94 -11.29
N ALA A 48 -32.82 -3.62 -10.04
CA ALA A 48 -34.19 -3.36 -9.61
C ALA A 48 -34.83 -2.15 -10.35
N ASN A 49 -34.00 -1.25 -10.86
CA ASN A 49 -34.42 -0.09 -11.68
C ASN A 49 -34.28 -0.36 -13.19
N GLY A 50 -34.09 -1.60 -13.63
CA GLY A 50 -33.98 -1.98 -15.03
C GLY A 50 -32.63 -1.63 -15.69
N ILE A 51 -31.62 -1.26 -14.90
CA ILE A 51 -30.28 -0.94 -15.41
C ILE A 51 -29.41 -2.20 -15.35
N PRO A 52 -28.94 -2.73 -16.49
CA PRO A 52 -28.08 -3.90 -16.51
C PRO A 52 -26.71 -3.57 -15.92
N ALA A 53 -26.31 -4.32 -14.89
CA ALA A 53 -25.03 -4.13 -14.23
C ALA A 53 -24.38 -5.46 -13.88
N ALA A 54 -23.07 -5.52 -13.87
CA ALA A 54 -22.29 -6.71 -13.53
C ALA A 54 -21.23 -6.39 -12.47
N LEU A 55 -20.82 -7.44 -11.75
CA LEU A 55 -19.73 -7.40 -10.80
C LEU A 55 -18.43 -7.76 -11.51
N ASN A 56 -17.47 -6.84 -11.49
CA ASN A 56 -16.13 -7.12 -11.95
C ASN A 56 -15.18 -7.29 -10.76
N THR A 57 -14.11 -8.04 -10.96
CA THR A 57 -13.17 -8.37 -9.90
C THR A 57 -11.80 -8.77 -10.45
N PHE A 58 -10.82 -8.74 -9.59
CA PHE A 58 -9.56 -9.48 -9.75
C PHE A 58 -9.21 -10.19 -8.44
N PRO A 59 -8.56 -11.36 -8.51
CA PRO A 59 -8.27 -12.17 -7.32
C PRO A 59 -7.27 -11.51 -6.38
N ASN A 60 -6.35 -10.70 -6.91
CA ASN A 60 -5.34 -9.97 -6.17
C ASN A 60 -4.78 -8.81 -6.99
N TRP A 61 -4.31 -7.75 -6.32
CA TRP A 61 -3.50 -6.72 -6.94
C TRP A 61 -2.16 -7.28 -7.41
N GLY A 62 -1.56 -6.68 -8.42
CA GLY A 62 -0.21 -7.03 -8.86
C GLY A 62 0.86 -6.61 -7.87
N ASN A 63 0.70 -5.44 -7.24
CA ASN A 63 1.69 -4.82 -6.35
C ASN A 63 1.12 -4.34 -5.01
N ALA A 64 -0.02 -4.85 -4.63
CA ALA A 64 -0.67 -4.65 -3.34
C ALA A 64 -1.37 -5.95 -2.92
N ASN A 65 -1.85 -6.02 -1.67
CA ASN A 65 -2.54 -7.19 -1.16
C ASN A 65 -4.05 -7.08 -1.40
N SER A 66 -4.76 -8.20 -1.33
CA SER A 66 -6.20 -8.35 -1.41
C SER A 66 -6.82 -8.30 -2.81
N PRO A 67 -8.00 -8.91 -2.99
CA PRO A 67 -8.83 -8.76 -4.17
C PRO A 67 -9.51 -7.39 -4.20
N HIS A 68 -10.09 -7.07 -5.34
CA HIS A 68 -10.99 -5.92 -5.45
C HIS A 68 -12.20 -6.20 -6.31
N PHE A 69 -13.29 -5.48 -6.04
CA PHE A 69 -14.58 -5.63 -6.70
C PHE A 69 -15.16 -4.26 -7.06
N TRP A 70 -15.76 -4.15 -8.25
CA TRP A 70 -16.48 -2.94 -8.69
C TRP A 70 -17.67 -3.29 -9.58
N THR A 71 -18.55 -2.31 -9.74
CA THR A 71 -19.74 -2.42 -10.58
C THR A 71 -19.48 -1.86 -11.97
N GLU A 72 -19.92 -2.57 -12.99
CA GLU A 72 -19.99 -2.10 -14.37
C GLU A 72 -21.44 -2.05 -14.83
N ILE A 73 -21.84 -0.96 -15.51
CA ILE A 73 -23.12 -0.87 -16.21
C ILE A 73 -22.94 -1.44 -17.60
N ILE A 74 -23.74 -2.43 -17.99
CA ILE A 74 -23.60 -3.15 -19.25
C ILE A 74 -24.40 -2.44 -20.35
N GLY A 75 -23.80 -2.28 -21.54
CA GLY A 75 -24.47 -1.72 -22.72
C GLY A 75 -24.48 -0.20 -22.77
N ASP A 76 -23.75 0.48 -21.91
CA ASP A 76 -23.46 1.89 -22.09
C ASP A 76 -22.24 2.06 -22.99
N GLU A 77 -22.47 2.36 -24.28
CA GLU A 77 -21.38 2.60 -25.22
C GLU A 77 -20.46 3.76 -24.83
N HIS A 78 -20.94 4.69 -24.01
CA HIS A 78 -20.12 5.76 -23.45
C HIS A 78 -19.08 5.22 -22.47
N ILE A 79 -19.43 4.24 -21.67
CA ILE A 79 -18.52 3.59 -20.72
C ILE A 79 -17.53 2.72 -21.47
N GLU A 80 -17.95 1.96 -22.48
CA GLU A 80 -17.03 1.17 -23.31
C GLU A 80 -16.02 2.02 -24.07
N LYS A 81 -16.36 3.23 -24.51
CA LYS A 81 -15.46 4.18 -25.16
C LYS A 81 -14.49 4.93 -24.23
N LEU A 82 -14.74 4.94 -22.93
CA LEU A 82 -13.86 5.54 -21.93
C LEU A 82 -12.61 4.70 -21.63
N TYR A 83 -12.53 3.49 -22.16
CA TYR A 83 -11.38 2.57 -22.03
C TYR A 83 -10.34 2.70 -23.16
N ASP A 84 -10.38 3.73 -23.95
CA ASP A 84 -9.26 4.08 -24.81
C ASP A 84 -8.04 4.35 -23.92
N ASN A 85 -6.92 3.67 -24.19
CA ASN A 85 -5.67 3.74 -23.43
C ASN A 85 -5.11 5.16 -23.21
N THR A 86 -5.72 6.17 -23.82
CA THR A 86 -5.36 7.58 -23.69
C THR A 86 -6.32 8.39 -22.83
N GLN A 87 -7.52 7.87 -22.53
CA GLN A 87 -8.54 8.58 -21.77
C GLN A 87 -9.00 7.75 -20.56
N ARG A 88 -9.30 8.43 -19.48
CA ARG A 88 -9.68 7.85 -18.18
C ARG A 88 -11.02 7.14 -18.27
N PRO A 89 -11.13 5.89 -17.83
CA PRO A 89 -12.44 5.32 -17.58
C PRO A 89 -13.13 6.16 -16.48
N TYR A 90 -14.32 6.66 -16.81
CA TYR A 90 -15.17 7.28 -15.80
C TYR A 90 -15.82 6.15 -15.00
N ILE A 91 -15.10 5.71 -13.98
CA ILE A 91 -15.59 4.75 -13.03
C ILE A 91 -15.93 5.55 -11.78
N SER A 92 -17.03 5.21 -11.10
CA SER A 92 -17.52 5.99 -9.95
C SER A 92 -16.44 6.21 -8.89
N ASP A 93 -16.58 7.25 -8.07
CA ASP A 93 -15.63 7.67 -7.01
C ASP A 93 -15.14 6.58 -6.05
N SER A 94 -15.71 5.38 -6.13
CA SER A 94 -15.32 4.19 -5.39
C SER A 94 -14.39 3.23 -6.15
N ASP A 95 -14.02 3.55 -7.38
CA ASP A 95 -13.27 2.62 -8.22
C ASP A 95 -11.78 2.91 -8.28
N ILE A 96 -11.04 1.93 -7.94
CA ILE A 96 -9.59 1.92 -7.77
C ILE A 96 -8.79 2.27 -9.04
N LEU A 97 -9.34 2.04 -10.24
CA LEU A 97 -8.71 2.49 -11.47
C LEU A 97 -8.73 4.03 -11.56
N VAL A 98 -9.79 4.64 -11.06
CA VAL A 98 -9.88 6.11 -10.92
C VAL A 98 -8.84 6.62 -9.95
N ASP A 99 -8.61 5.95 -8.82
CA ASP A 99 -7.62 6.35 -7.84
C ASP A 99 -6.23 6.44 -8.46
N ASN A 100 -5.80 5.43 -9.18
CA ASN A 100 -4.48 5.44 -9.81
C ASN A 100 -4.31 6.60 -10.81
N ILE A 101 -5.35 6.93 -11.56
CA ILE A 101 -5.34 7.99 -12.55
C ILE A 101 -5.55 9.36 -11.89
N PHE A 102 -6.50 9.46 -10.97
CA PHE A 102 -6.80 10.68 -10.21
C PHE A 102 -5.57 11.14 -9.43
N TRP A 103 -4.98 10.26 -8.66
CA TRP A 103 -3.79 10.57 -7.86
C TRP A 103 -2.57 10.90 -8.71
N LYS A 104 -2.34 10.21 -9.82
CA LYS A 104 -1.25 10.51 -10.75
C LYS A 104 -1.34 11.93 -11.32
N ASN A 105 -2.54 12.49 -11.46
CA ASN A 105 -2.76 13.82 -12.04
C ASN A 105 -2.92 14.94 -11.01
N THR A 106 -3.34 14.63 -9.78
CA THR A 106 -3.47 15.62 -8.70
C THR A 106 -2.18 15.83 -7.93
N TYR A 107 -1.21 14.94 -8.14
CA TYR A 107 0.08 15.01 -7.45
C TYR A 107 0.94 16.15 -7.96
N SER A 108 1.43 16.96 -7.02
CA SER A 108 2.46 17.95 -7.33
C SER A 108 3.74 17.24 -7.80
N PRO A 109 4.30 17.59 -8.96
CA PRO A 109 5.59 17.05 -9.43
C PRO A 109 6.72 17.21 -8.40
N THR A 110 6.63 18.21 -7.53
CA THR A 110 7.61 18.51 -6.48
C THR A 110 7.74 17.41 -5.43
N VAL A 111 6.75 16.54 -5.28
CA VAL A 111 6.83 15.40 -4.34
C VAL A 111 7.68 14.27 -4.91
N LYS A 112 7.80 14.16 -6.25
CA LYS A 112 8.53 13.07 -6.91
C LYS A 112 10.03 13.07 -6.65
N ASP A 113 10.63 14.24 -6.53
CA ASP A 113 12.07 14.41 -6.64
C ASP A 113 12.79 14.49 -5.29
N THR A 114 12.07 14.46 -4.19
CA THR A 114 12.62 14.82 -2.87
C THR A 114 12.94 13.67 -1.94
N LEU A 115 12.55 12.41 -2.28
CA LEU A 115 12.82 11.27 -1.41
C LEU A 115 14.10 10.54 -1.80
N PRO A 116 15.17 10.67 -0.99
CA PRO A 116 16.38 9.89 -1.21
C PRO A 116 16.10 8.41 -0.93
N HIS A 117 16.63 7.53 -1.78
CA HIS A 117 16.67 6.07 -1.58
C HIS A 117 15.34 5.31 -1.66
N VAL A 118 14.20 5.98 -1.87
CA VAL A 118 12.88 5.33 -1.94
C VAL A 118 12.11 5.82 -3.15
N SER A 119 11.52 4.88 -3.87
CA SER A 119 10.57 5.18 -4.93
C SER A 119 9.16 5.26 -4.36
N ILE A 120 8.41 6.31 -4.71
CA ILE A 120 7.00 6.40 -4.37
C ILE A 120 6.21 5.53 -5.36
N GLN A 121 5.39 4.65 -4.83
CA GLN A 121 4.48 3.85 -5.66
C GLN A 121 3.23 4.66 -5.98
N TYR A 122 3.16 5.18 -7.21
CA TYR A 122 2.05 6.02 -7.68
C TYR A 122 0.87 5.22 -8.23
N CYS A 123 1.12 4.04 -8.76
CA CYS A 123 0.12 3.23 -9.42
C CYS A 123 0.02 1.87 -8.78
N ARG A 124 -1.20 1.36 -8.67
CA ARG A 124 -1.45 -0.05 -8.44
C ARG A 124 -1.47 -0.76 -9.79
N THR A 125 -0.98 -1.98 -9.80
CA THR A 125 -0.98 -2.81 -11.01
C THR A 125 -2.02 -3.91 -10.89
N ILE A 126 -2.65 -4.24 -12.00
CA ILE A 126 -3.72 -5.25 -12.07
C ILE A 126 -3.21 -6.41 -12.95
N PRO A 127 -3.20 -7.65 -12.43
CA PRO A 127 -2.74 -8.81 -13.18
C PRO A 127 -3.76 -9.33 -14.18
N LYS A 128 -5.05 -9.31 -13.80
CA LYS A 128 -6.18 -9.85 -14.57
C LYS A 128 -7.45 -9.13 -14.15
N VAL A 129 -8.45 -9.10 -15.02
CA VAL A 129 -9.80 -8.61 -14.69
C VAL A 129 -10.81 -9.64 -15.14
N TYR A 130 -11.75 -9.94 -14.24
CA TYR A 130 -12.84 -10.87 -14.48
C TYR A 130 -14.19 -10.22 -14.22
N ARG A 131 -15.18 -10.59 -15.05
CA ARG A 131 -16.58 -10.31 -14.82
C ARG A 131 -17.24 -11.55 -14.24
N ILE A 132 -18.09 -11.37 -13.24
CA ILE A 132 -18.93 -12.43 -12.70
C ILE A 132 -20.28 -12.36 -13.40
N ASN A 133 -20.52 -13.33 -14.30
CA ASN A 133 -21.74 -13.51 -15.06
C ASN A 133 -22.67 -14.56 -14.41
N TYR A 134 -23.96 -14.52 -14.76
CA TYR A 134 -24.88 -15.62 -14.48
C TYR A 134 -24.82 -16.72 -15.55
N GLU A 135 -24.24 -16.42 -16.69
CA GLU A 135 -24.02 -17.40 -17.76
C GLU A 135 -22.80 -18.26 -17.45
N ILE A 136 -22.97 -19.56 -17.57
CA ILE A 136 -21.91 -20.55 -17.40
C ILE A 136 -20.92 -20.45 -18.57
N GLN A 137 -19.68 -20.16 -18.27
CA GLN A 137 -18.60 -20.11 -19.25
C GLN A 137 -18.16 -21.53 -19.59
N GLN A 138 -18.48 -22.02 -20.81
CA GLN A 138 -18.22 -23.40 -21.24
C GLN A 138 -16.75 -23.82 -21.15
N ASN A 139 -15.85 -22.86 -21.23
CA ASN A 139 -14.40 -23.06 -21.17
C ASN A 139 -13.79 -22.81 -19.77
N CYS A 140 -14.61 -22.61 -18.74
CA CYS A 140 -14.13 -22.34 -17.41
C CYS A 140 -13.44 -23.56 -16.78
N LEU A 141 -12.52 -23.30 -15.86
CA LEU A 141 -11.78 -24.34 -15.15
C LEU A 141 -12.69 -25.19 -14.27
N ALA A 142 -13.73 -24.59 -13.68
CA ALA A 142 -14.72 -25.28 -12.85
C ALA A 142 -15.40 -26.48 -13.52
N LEU A 143 -15.61 -26.42 -14.85
CA LEU A 143 -16.24 -27.50 -15.60
C LEU A 143 -15.23 -28.53 -16.15
N ARG A 144 -13.98 -28.16 -16.30
CA ARG A 144 -12.96 -28.98 -16.97
C ARG A 144 -12.05 -29.75 -16.03
N ALA A 145 -11.78 -29.16 -14.86
CA ALA A 145 -10.79 -29.71 -13.96
C ALA A 145 -11.27 -31.03 -13.31
N LYS A 146 -10.37 -32.01 -13.36
CA LYS A 146 -10.53 -33.29 -12.63
C LYS A 146 -9.63 -33.35 -11.39
N GLU A 147 -8.84 -32.30 -11.18
CA GLU A 147 -7.97 -32.12 -10.02
C GLU A 147 -8.44 -30.95 -9.16
N GLU A 148 -7.86 -30.83 -7.98
CA GLU A 148 -8.14 -29.69 -7.10
C GLU A 148 -7.72 -28.36 -7.74
N ILE A 149 -8.60 -27.37 -7.67
CA ILE A 149 -8.37 -26.03 -8.22
C ILE A 149 -8.58 -24.95 -7.16
N PRO A 150 -7.92 -23.80 -7.29
CA PRO A 150 -8.12 -22.65 -6.39
C PRO A 150 -9.59 -22.20 -6.37
N ASP A 151 -10.05 -21.78 -5.19
CA ASP A 151 -11.47 -21.43 -4.95
C ASP A 151 -12.02 -20.38 -5.92
N PHE A 152 -11.23 -19.37 -6.27
CA PHE A 152 -11.63 -18.35 -7.23
C PHE A 152 -12.11 -18.95 -8.56
N PHE A 153 -11.44 -19.99 -9.07
CA PHE A 153 -11.75 -20.62 -10.34
C PHE A 153 -12.83 -21.70 -10.26
N ARG A 154 -13.41 -21.94 -9.09
CA ARG A 154 -14.59 -22.83 -8.94
C ARG A 154 -15.89 -22.18 -9.39
N ASN A 155 -15.91 -20.86 -9.57
CA ASN A 155 -17.06 -20.16 -10.10
C ASN A 155 -17.15 -20.31 -11.63
N PRO A 156 -18.17 -20.99 -12.19
CA PRO A 156 -18.29 -21.19 -13.63
C PRO A 156 -18.73 -19.94 -14.41
N GLY A 157 -19.16 -18.90 -13.71
CA GLY A 157 -19.60 -17.63 -14.32
C GLY A 157 -18.47 -16.60 -14.51
N ILE A 158 -17.20 -16.98 -14.39
CA ILE A 158 -16.07 -16.03 -14.51
C ILE A 158 -15.69 -15.86 -15.99
N GLU A 159 -15.82 -14.65 -16.51
CA GLU A 159 -15.37 -14.23 -17.84
C GLU A 159 -14.12 -13.37 -17.74
N ASP A 160 -13.09 -13.69 -18.53
CA ASP A 160 -11.86 -12.87 -18.61
C ASP A 160 -12.08 -11.65 -19.52
N ILE A 161 -12.13 -10.46 -18.92
CA ILE A 161 -12.33 -9.18 -19.60
C ILE A 161 -11.12 -8.25 -19.45
N THR A 162 -9.94 -8.80 -19.17
CA THR A 162 -8.72 -8.05 -18.86
C THR A 162 -8.37 -7.00 -19.92
N ASP A 163 -8.46 -7.36 -21.19
CA ASP A 163 -8.14 -6.48 -22.33
C ASP A 163 -9.08 -5.28 -22.50
N LYS A 164 -10.23 -5.27 -21.80
CA LYS A 164 -11.12 -4.10 -21.74
C LYS A 164 -10.61 -3.03 -20.77
N TYR A 165 -9.80 -3.43 -19.79
CA TYR A 165 -9.42 -2.58 -18.66
C TYR A 165 -7.97 -2.14 -18.65
N ILE A 166 -7.06 -3.01 -19.07
CA ILE A 166 -5.62 -2.77 -18.93
C ILE A 166 -4.83 -3.23 -20.16
N VAL A 167 -3.64 -2.66 -20.31
CA VAL A 167 -2.65 -3.19 -21.27
C VAL A 167 -2.23 -4.58 -20.81
N CYS A 168 -2.39 -5.57 -21.68
CA CYS A 168 -2.08 -6.96 -21.39
C CYS A 168 -1.34 -7.62 -22.55
N LYS A 169 -0.70 -8.74 -22.28
CA LYS A 169 0.08 -9.52 -23.24
C LYS A 169 -0.26 -11.01 -23.15
N ASP A 170 -0.13 -11.69 -24.27
CA ASP A 170 -0.07 -13.15 -24.29
C ASP A 170 1.40 -13.57 -24.13
N ILE A 171 1.67 -14.41 -23.13
CA ILE A 171 3.04 -14.77 -22.77
C ILE A 171 3.23 -16.28 -22.72
N LYS A 172 4.41 -16.73 -23.19
CA LYS A 172 4.86 -18.11 -23.02
C LYS A 172 5.85 -18.17 -21.88
N VAL A 173 5.52 -18.94 -20.86
CA VAL A 173 6.31 -19.06 -19.63
C VAL A 173 6.95 -20.45 -19.60
N PRO A 174 8.29 -20.56 -19.46
CA PRO A 174 8.96 -21.84 -19.28
C PRO A 174 8.65 -22.40 -17.90
N LEU A 175 8.49 -23.73 -17.84
CA LEU A 175 8.20 -24.46 -16.61
C LEU A 175 9.31 -25.46 -16.32
N TRP A 176 9.53 -25.73 -15.05
CA TRP A 176 10.35 -26.85 -14.59
C TRP A 176 9.66 -28.18 -14.88
N ASP A 177 10.34 -29.28 -14.59
CA ASP A 177 9.75 -30.61 -14.76
C ASP A 177 8.50 -30.76 -13.87
N ASN A 178 7.38 -31.15 -14.50
CA ASN A 178 6.11 -31.38 -13.79
C ASN A 178 6.13 -32.71 -13.05
N LYS A 179 6.85 -32.74 -11.92
CA LYS A 179 6.95 -33.91 -11.04
C LYS A 179 5.62 -34.26 -10.38
N HIS A 180 4.74 -33.28 -10.25
CA HIS A 180 3.40 -33.42 -9.62
C HIS A 180 2.35 -33.93 -10.60
N LYS A 181 2.67 -34.05 -11.90
CA LYS A 181 1.75 -34.53 -12.96
C LYS A 181 0.43 -33.75 -13.02
N LYS A 182 0.46 -32.45 -12.73
CA LYS A 182 -0.72 -31.57 -12.75
C LYS A 182 -1.16 -31.26 -14.18
N GLU A 183 -2.49 -31.19 -14.37
CA GLU A 183 -3.11 -30.84 -15.66
C GLU A 183 -3.10 -29.33 -15.89
N TYR A 184 -3.08 -28.53 -14.81
CA TYR A 184 -3.15 -27.08 -14.84
C TYR A 184 -1.98 -26.43 -14.13
N VAL A 185 -1.56 -25.27 -14.66
CA VAL A 185 -0.57 -24.40 -14.07
C VAL A 185 -1.13 -23.00 -13.96
N TYR A 186 -0.79 -22.29 -12.91
CA TYR A 186 -1.30 -20.96 -12.57
C TYR A 186 -0.20 -19.92 -12.64
N LEU A 187 -0.55 -18.67 -13.01
CA LEU A 187 0.24 -17.51 -12.63
C LEU A 187 -0.30 -16.99 -11.31
N CYS A 188 0.60 -16.70 -10.40
CA CYS A 188 0.28 -16.19 -9.08
C CYS A 188 0.91 -14.81 -8.88
N CYS A 189 0.20 -13.91 -8.17
CA CYS A 189 0.73 -12.66 -7.64
C CYS A 189 1.04 -12.81 -6.15
N TYR A 190 1.95 -11.99 -5.66
CA TYR A 190 2.33 -12.01 -4.25
C TYR A 190 1.28 -11.29 -3.39
N ASP A 191 0.90 -11.90 -2.27
CA ASP A 191 0.02 -11.35 -1.24
C ASP A 191 0.50 -11.81 0.14
N ASP A 192 0.99 -10.90 0.91
CA ASP A 192 1.43 -11.06 2.31
C ASP A 192 1.88 -12.49 2.71
N ASN A 193 3.08 -12.88 2.29
CA ASN A 193 3.69 -14.21 2.45
C ASN A 193 3.16 -15.34 1.55
N ASN A 194 2.10 -15.12 0.79
CA ASN A 194 1.49 -16.10 -0.08
C ASN A 194 1.61 -15.71 -1.56
N TRP A 195 1.31 -16.67 -2.41
CA TRP A 195 1.14 -16.45 -3.83
C TRP A 195 -0.30 -16.81 -4.20
N ILE A 196 -1.04 -15.83 -4.75
CA ILE A 196 -2.46 -16.00 -5.08
C ILE A 196 -2.60 -16.25 -6.58
N PRO A 197 -3.23 -17.36 -7.00
CA PRO A 197 -3.49 -17.65 -8.39
C PRO A 197 -4.41 -16.61 -9.02
N VAL A 198 -3.94 -15.98 -10.12
CA VAL A 198 -4.69 -14.93 -10.84
C VAL A 198 -5.13 -15.33 -12.22
N CYS A 199 -4.49 -16.32 -12.86
CA CYS A 199 -4.97 -16.98 -14.07
C CYS A 199 -4.37 -18.39 -14.19
N TRP A 200 -4.87 -19.17 -15.15
CA TRP A 200 -4.47 -20.55 -15.36
C TRP A 200 -4.18 -20.87 -16.83
N SER A 201 -3.46 -21.95 -17.06
CA SER A 201 -3.16 -22.49 -18.38
C SER A 201 -2.95 -24.01 -18.33
N ILE A 202 -2.93 -24.65 -19.48
CA ILE A 202 -2.58 -26.06 -19.66
C ILE A 202 -1.12 -26.16 -20.06
N PRO A 203 -0.25 -26.79 -19.27
CA PRO A 203 1.16 -26.91 -19.59
C PRO A 203 1.39 -27.81 -20.81
N ARG A 204 2.29 -27.39 -21.73
CA ARG A 204 2.69 -28.18 -22.89
C ARG A 204 4.20 -28.13 -23.06
N LYS A 205 4.86 -29.30 -23.11
CA LYS A 205 6.31 -29.39 -23.37
C LYS A 205 7.16 -28.44 -22.49
N LYS A 206 6.96 -28.44 -21.20
CA LYS A 206 7.68 -27.58 -20.22
C LYS A 206 7.48 -26.08 -20.43
N GLN A 207 6.35 -25.68 -20.94
CA GLN A 207 5.94 -24.27 -21.03
C GLN A 207 4.42 -24.16 -20.95
N ALA A 208 3.94 -22.97 -20.60
CA ALA A 208 2.53 -22.63 -20.60
C ALA A 208 2.30 -21.31 -21.34
N LEU A 209 1.17 -21.22 -22.06
CA LEU A 209 0.70 -20.00 -22.69
C LEU A 209 -0.37 -19.39 -21.78
N PHE A 210 -0.10 -18.20 -21.26
CA PHE A 210 -1.09 -17.41 -20.54
C PHE A 210 -1.51 -16.24 -21.42
N THR A 211 -2.81 -16.01 -21.51
CA THR A 211 -3.37 -14.95 -22.34
C THR A 211 -3.83 -13.76 -21.54
N LYS A 212 -3.82 -12.57 -22.13
CA LYS A 212 -4.30 -11.31 -21.53
C LYS A 212 -3.71 -11.05 -20.13
N VAL A 213 -2.40 -11.20 -19.97
CA VAL A 213 -1.68 -11.00 -18.71
C VAL A 213 -1.30 -9.53 -18.56
N GLY A 214 -1.61 -8.92 -17.41
CA GLY A 214 -1.27 -7.53 -17.11
C GLY A 214 0.24 -7.29 -17.01
N VAL A 215 0.70 -6.14 -17.46
CA VAL A 215 2.11 -5.74 -17.43
C VAL A 215 2.51 -5.05 -16.13
N ASN A 216 3.82 -4.94 -15.87
CA ASN A 216 4.42 -4.34 -14.66
C ASN A 216 4.01 -5.05 -13.37
N VAL A 217 3.88 -6.37 -13.45
CA VAL A 217 3.48 -7.24 -12.33
C VAL A 217 4.51 -8.34 -12.14
N LEU A 218 4.78 -8.65 -10.87
CA LEU A 218 5.56 -9.80 -10.45
C LEU A 218 4.70 -11.06 -10.45
N TYR A 219 5.12 -12.06 -11.22
CA TYR A 219 4.42 -13.34 -11.35
C TYR A 219 5.27 -14.52 -10.90
N LEU A 220 4.61 -15.54 -10.34
CA LEU A 220 5.18 -16.86 -10.11
C LEU A 220 4.32 -17.90 -10.85
N PRO A 221 4.88 -18.68 -11.80
CA PRO A 221 4.19 -19.85 -12.32
C PRO A 221 4.22 -20.97 -11.26
N ALA A 222 3.07 -21.57 -10.98
CA ALA A 222 2.92 -22.53 -9.90
C ALA A 222 1.85 -23.60 -10.20
N TYR A 223 2.00 -24.76 -9.56
CA TYR A 223 0.93 -25.76 -9.44
C TYR A 223 0.15 -25.52 -8.14
N TYR A 224 -1.08 -26.09 -8.09
CA TYR A 224 -1.92 -26.06 -6.90
C TYR A 224 -2.17 -27.47 -6.39
N GLU A 225 -1.92 -27.73 -5.11
CA GLU A 225 -2.07 -29.03 -4.51
C GLU A 225 -2.32 -28.94 -3.01
N ASN A 226 -3.37 -29.57 -2.51
CA ASN A 226 -3.75 -29.58 -1.09
C ASN A 226 -3.83 -28.16 -0.48
N GLY A 227 -4.40 -27.22 -1.20
CA GLY A 227 -4.49 -25.82 -0.78
C GLY A 227 -3.17 -25.04 -0.89
N ALA A 228 -2.06 -25.67 -1.33
CA ALA A 228 -0.76 -25.05 -1.39
C ALA A 228 -0.32 -24.65 -2.80
N ILE A 229 0.45 -23.59 -2.90
CA ILE A 229 1.12 -23.12 -4.12
C ILE A 229 2.50 -23.74 -4.20
N ILE A 230 2.74 -24.50 -5.28
CA ILE A 230 4.01 -25.19 -5.54
C ILE A 230 4.67 -24.53 -6.75
N PRO A 231 5.80 -23.83 -6.60
CA PRO A 231 6.49 -23.20 -7.72
C PRO A 231 6.76 -24.17 -8.88
N ALA A 232 6.39 -23.76 -10.08
CA ALA A 232 6.51 -24.52 -11.33
C ALA A 232 7.54 -23.93 -12.30
N GLY A 233 8.05 -22.75 -12.02
CA GLY A 233 9.03 -22.03 -12.81
C GLY A 233 9.64 -20.88 -12.02
N ASP A 234 10.58 -20.15 -12.63
CA ASP A 234 11.18 -18.97 -12.00
C ASP A 234 10.17 -17.82 -11.91
N ALA A 235 10.20 -17.06 -10.81
CA ALA A 235 9.44 -15.83 -10.69
C ALA A 235 9.97 -14.79 -11.72
N PHE A 236 9.08 -13.96 -12.24
CA PHE A 236 9.44 -12.96 -13.24
C PHE A 236 8.56 -11.72 -13.16
N ILE A 237 9.07 -10.62 -13.69
CA ILE A 237 8.29 -9.41 -13.98
C ILE A 237 7.99 -9.38 -15.46
N LEU A 238 6.70 -9.17 -15.80
CA LEU A 238 6.28 -8.90 -17.17
C LEU A 238 6.36 -7.39 -17.42
N LYS A 239 7.27 -6.94 -18.27
CA LYS A 239 7.42 -5.53 -18.64
C LYS A 239 6.38 -5.08 -19.69
N GLU A 240 6.24 -3.79 -19.89
CA GLU A 240 5.30 -3.21 -20.87
C GLU A 240 5.59 -3.63 -22.32
N ASP A 241 6.86 -3.79 -22.66
CA ASP A 241 7.32 -4.26 -23.99
C ASP A 241 7.08 -5.76 -24.21
N GLY A 242 6.71 -6.51 -23.16
CA GLY A 242 6.50 -7.95 -23.18
C GLY A 242 7.73 -8.77 -22.75
N GLU A 243 8.84 -8.12 -22.41
CA GLU A 243 10.00 -8.80 -21.86
C GLU A 243 9.66 -9.44 -20.50
N LEU A 244 10.16 -10.68 -20.28
CA LEU A 244 10.07 -11.39 -19.01
C LEU A 244 11.41 -11.30 -18.29
N LYS A 245 11.49 -10.46 -17.24
CA LYS A 245 12.68 -10.36 -16.37
C LYS A 245 12.59 -11.42 -15.28
N TYR A 246 13.34 -12.51 -15.44
CA TYR A 246 13.34 -13.64 -14.50
C TYR A 246 14.27 -13.44 -13.30
N PHE A 247 13.82 -13.97 -12.15
CA PHE A 247 14.61 -14.07 -10.93
C PHE A 247 15.00 -15.54 -10.70
N SER A 248 16.25 -15.88 -10.99
CA SER A 248 16.79 -17.21 -10.80
C SER A 248 18.20 -17.17 -10.22
N GLN A 249 18.62 -18.27 -9.59
CA GLN A 249 19.96 -18.42 -8.99
C GLN A 249 21.10 -18.13 -9.99
N LYS A 250 20.88 -18.35 -11.28
CA LYS A 250 21.88 -18.08 -12.32
C LYS A 250 22.13 -16.57 -12.53
N ALA A 251 21.16 -15.73 -12.21
CA ALA A 251 21.28 -14.28 -12.32
C ALA A 251 22.01 -13.64 -11.12
N SER A 252 22.19 -14.39 -10.03
CA SER A 252 22.65 -13.89 -8.73
C SER A 252 24.06 -14.32 -8.37
N LYS A 253 24.96 -14.55 -9.31
CA LYS A 253 26.32 -14.99 -9.00
C LYS A 253 27.20 -13.93 -8.35
N ASN A 254 26.87 -12.66 -8.49
CA ASN A 254 27.61 -11.57 -7.90
C ASN A 254 26.95 -11.14 -6.59
N GLU A 255 27.78 -10.77 -5.62
CA GLU A 255 27.35 -10.22 -4.34
C GLU A 255 27.47 -8.69 -4.34
N THR A 256 26.64 -8.05 -3.55
CA THR A 256 26.64 -6.60 -3.35
C THR A 256 26.32 -6.25 -1.91
N SER A 257 26.48 -4.99 -1.56
CA SER A 257 26.00 -4.42 -0.30
C SER A 257 24.82 -3.51 -0.58
N ALA A 258 23.82 -3.55 0.29
CA ALA A 258 22.65 -2.70 0.16
C ALA A 258 22.16 -2.18 1.51
N THR A 259 21.55 -1.02 1.47
CA THR A 259 20.88 -0.40 2.62
C THR A 259 19.40 -0.27 2.32
N PHE A 260 18.58 -0.78 3.22
CA PHE A 260 17.14 -0.81 3.09
C PHE A 260 16.49 0.10 4.12
N TYR A 261 15.46 0.83 3.70
CA TYR A 261 14.76 1.82 4.52
C TYR A 261 13.30 1.47 4.76
N SER A 262 12.75 0.52 3.99
CA SER A 262 11.34 0.15 4.04
C SER A 262 11.17 -1.36 3.86
N LYS A 263 10.08 -1.92 4.41
CA LYS A 263 9.67 -3.31 4.20
C LYS A 263 8.50 -3.46 3.23
N MET A 264 7.87 -2.34 2.88
CA MET A 264 6.79 -2.22 1.91
C MET A 264 6.87 -0.86 1.21
N PRO A 265 6.21 -0.67 0.06
CA PRO A 265 6.31 0.55 -0.73
C PRO A 265 5.83 1.78 0.04
N TYR A 266 6.47 2.91 -0.22
CA TYR A 266 5.95 4.21 0.19
C TYR A 266 4.86 4.62 -0.79
N ARG A 267 3.63 4.40 -0.40
CA ARG A 267 2.48 4.64 -1.26
C ARG A 267 2.20 6.11 -1.42
N GLN A 268 1.62 6.44 -2.55
CA GLN A 268 1.25 7.79 -2.91
C GLN A 268 0.38 8.47 -1.83
N HIS A 269 -0.61 7.78 -1.32
CA HIS A 269 -1.50 8.33 -0.30
C HIS A 269 -0.76 8.64 1.02
N THR A 270 0.17 7.80 1.45
CA THR A 270 1.04 8.09 2.61
C THR A 270 1.95 9.29 2.36
N ALA A 271 2.46 9.42 1.12
CA ALA A 271 3.23 10.59 0.72
C ALA A 271 2.40 11.88 0.71
N LEU A 272 1.12 11.82 0.31
CA LEU A 272 0.20 12.97 0.40
C LEU A 272 -0.03 13.41 1.84
N GLN A 273 -0.22 12.47 2.75
CA GLN A 273 -0.42 12.78 4.15
C GLN A 273 0.81 13.39 4.79
N ALA A 274 1.99 12.89 4.42
CA ALA A 274 3.25 13.53 4.82
C ALA A 274 3.40 14.94 4.19
N ALA A 275 3.04 15.10 2.91
CA ALA A 275 3.05 16.40 2.23
C ALA A 275 2.04 17.38 2.84
N GLY A 276 0.93 16.89 3.39
CA GLY A 276 -0.05 17.69 4.13
C GLY A 276 0.53 18.39 5.35
N THR A 277 1.71 17.98 5.84
CA THR A 277 2.41 18.65 6.95
C THR A 277 3.29 19.81 6.51
N ILE A 278 3.55 20.00 5.21
CA ILE A 278 4.35 21.12 4.69
C ILE A 278 3.63 22.45 5.02
N GLY A 279 4.37 23.42 5.51
CA GLY A 279 3.83 24.70 5.99
C GLY A 279 3.55 24.73 7.49
N THR A 280 3.63 23.57 8.19
CA THR A 280 3.53 23.52 9.65
C THR A 280 4.64 24.36 10.27
N ARG A 281 4.28 25.21 11.23
CA ARG A 281 5.20 26.10 11.96
C ARG A 281 5.38 25.59 13.38
N PHE A 282 6.63 25.49 13.80
CA PHE A 282 6.98 25.26 15.19
C PHE A 282 7.44 26.56 15.83
N SER A 283 6.81 26.91 16.94
CA SER A 283 7.10 28.13 17.68
C SER A 283 7.32 27.82 19.16
N ILE A 284 8.11 28.65 19.82
CA ILE A 284 8.37 28.56 21.27
C ILE A 284 7.87 29.82 21.96
N CYS A 285 7.33 29.70 23.18
CA CYS A 285 6.84 30.85 23.95
C CYS A 285 6.79 30.54 25.45
N ASN A 286 6.59 31.59 26.25
CA ASN A 286 6.44 31.48 27.70
C ASN A 286 5.04 31.88 28.19
N LYS A 287 4.28 32.64 27.41
CA LYS A 287 2.93 33.06 27.77
C LYS A 287 1.89 32.04 27.36
N LYS A 288 0.93 31.80 28.23
CA LYS A 288 -0.18 30.85 27.99
C LYS A 288 -1.09 31.28 26.83
N ASP A 289 -1.22 32.56 26.59
CA ASP A 289 -2.00 33.11 25.47
C ASP A 289 -1.24 33.06 24.12
N LEU A 290 0.00 32.56 24.13
CA LEU A 290 0.88 32.39 22.99
C LEU A 290 1.26 33.74 22.33
N SER A 291 1.06 34.89 23.00
CA SER A 291 1.31 36.22 22.41
C SER A 291 2.77 36.55 22.19
N ASP A 292 3.70 35.84 22.84
CA ASP A 292 5.15 35.96 22.72
C ASP A 292 5.77 34.86 21.84
N SER A 293 4.98 34.20 20.99
CA SER A 293 5.45 33.10 20.14
C SER A 293 6.54 33.55 19.15
N LEU A 294 7.65 32.81 19.16
CA LEU A 294 8.76 32.95 18.22
C LEU A 294 8.78 31.73 17.32
N ASN A 295 8.60 31.92 16.01
CA ASN A 295 8.75 30.82 15.04
C ASN A 295 10.21 30.39 14.97
N VAL A 296 10.48 29.10 15.14
CA VAL A 296 11.83 28.52 15.15
C VAL A 296 12.07 27.55 14.00
N TYR A 297 11.00 27.03 13.41
CA TYR A 297 11.08 26.12 12.27
C TYR A 297 9.76 26.09 11.49
N THR A 298 9.88 25.91 10.19
CA THR A 298 8.72 25.63 9.31
C THR A 298 9.08 24.43 8.44
N ILE A 299 8.15 23.47 8.29
CA ILE A 299 8.32 22.33 7.39
C ILE A 299 8.24 22.85 5.95
N GLU A 300 9.36 22.86 5.23
CA GLU A 300 9.42 23.35 3.85
C GLU A 300 9.48 22.23 2.81
N LYS A 301 9.88 21.03 3.23
CA LYS A 301 10.07 19.87 2.36
C LYS A 301 9.26 18.69 2.84
N LEU A 302 8.96 17.75 1.94
CA LEU A 302 8.31 16.50 2.28
C LEU A 302 9.13 15.75 3.34
N PRO A 303 8.61 15.59 4.58
CA PRO A 303 9.27 14.76 5.57
C PRO A 303 9.08 13.29 5.20
N PHE A 304 10.14 12.50 5.31
CA PHE A 304 10.09 11.11 4.88
C PHE A 304 10.17 10.10 6.03
N TYR A 305 11.23 10.09 6.81
CA TYR A 305 11.37 9.19 7.95
C TYR A 305 11.14 9.91 9.27
N GLU A 306 11.97 10.84 9.47
CA GLU A 306 12.14 11.68 10.62
C GLU A 306 12.66 13.00 10.08
N ASP A 307 12.11 14.07 10.55
CA ASP A 307 12.72 15.35 10.38
C ASP A 307 13.01 15.93 11.74
N SER A 308 14.02 16.78 11.82
CA SER A 308 14.40 17.35 13.09
C SER A 308 15.05 18.73 12.89
N PHE A 309 14.86 19.56 13.88
CA PHE A 309 15.47 20.87 13.89
C PHE A 309 15.98 21.22 15.31
N LYS A 310 17.03 22.05 15.34
CA LYS A 310 17.56 22.59 16.58
C LYS A 310 16.90 23.92 16.89
N ILE A 311 16.65 24.16 18.14
CA ILE A 311 16.16 25.47 18.60
C ILE A 311 17.33 26.47 18.61
N PRO A 312 17.23 27.58 17.92
CA PRO A 312 18.37 28.49 17.70
C PRO A 312 18.70 29.40 18.91
N THR A 313 18.35 28.96 20.12
CA THR A 313 18.52 29.74 21.34
C THR A 313 18.68 28.85 22.57
N ASN A 314 19.53 29.28 23.52
CA ASN A 314 19.70 28.60 24.79
C ASN A 314 18.76 29.13 25.89
N LYS A 315 17.77 29.95 25.53
CA LYS A 315 16.78 30.44 26.47
C LYS A 315 15.79 29.35 26.82
N LYS A 316 15.15 29.48 27.96
CA LYS A 316 14.15 28.52 28.44
C LYS A 316 12.76 28.95 28.01
N TYR A 317 11.98 27.98 27.54
CA TYR A 317 10.59 28.17 27.11
C TYR A 317 9.69 27.11 27.75
N ARG A 318 8.47 27.49 28.05
CA ARG A 318 7.47 26.61 28.65
C ARG A 318 6.66 25.88 27.59
N TYR A 319 6.38 26.53 26.47
CA TYR A 319 5.49 26.01 25.43
C TYR A 319 6.23 25.78 24.13
N LEU A 320 6.01 24.62 23.51
CA LEU A 320 6.25 24.39 22.09
C LEU A 320 4.89 24.37 21.40
N VAL A 321 4.73 25.14 20.36
CA VAL A 321 3.49 25.26 19.56
C VAL A 321 3.77 24.71 18.16
N CYS A 322 2.92 23.77 17.72
CA CYS A 322 2.88 23.28 16.35
C CYS A 322 1.61 23.85 15.71
N ASP A 323 1.74 24.81 14.81
CA ASP A 323 0.65 25.48 14.12
C ASP A 323 0.61 25.01 12.66
N PHE A 324 -0.52 24.43 12.25
CA PHE A 324 -0.73 23.90 10.89
C PHE A 324 -1.89 24.56 10.15
N GLN A 325 -2.28 25.76 10.56
CA GLN A 325 -3.34 26.56 9.95
C GLN A 325 -3.10 26.83 8.45
N ASN A 326 -1.84 26.97 8.04
CA ASN A 326 -1.43 27.33 6.68
C ASN A 326 -0.90 26.14 5.86
N THR A 327 -1.17 24.94 6.28
CA THR A 327 -0.79 23.76 5.51
C THR A 327 -1.70 23.59 4.29
N PRO A 328 -1.22 22.94 3.22
CA PRO A 328 -2.04 22.72 2.04
C PRO A 328 -3.33 21.99 2.40
N ALA A 329 -4.47 22.52 1.91
CA ALA A 329 -5.79 21.92 2.09
C ALA A 329 -5.97 20.69 1.16
N PHE A 330 -5.06 19.75 1.20
CA PHE A 330 -5.32 18.43 0.63
C PHE A 330 -6.35 17.75 1.52
N GLN A 331 -7.42 17.25 0.93
CA GLN A 331 -8.50 16.54 1.60
C GLN A 331 -7.93 15.60 2.69
N ASP A 332 -8.17 15.96 3.96
CA ASP A 332 -7.79 15.18 5.14
C ASP A 332 -6.32 14.69 5.24
N ALA A 333 -5.41 15.36 4.56
CA ALA A 333 -4.04 14.90 4.39
C ALA A 333 -3.11 15.17 5.58
N TYR A 334 -3.45 16.08 6.52
CA TYR A 334 -2.59 16.34 7.67
C TYR A 334 -2.56 15.15 8.62
N SER A 335 -1.39 14.54 8.79
CA SER A 335 -1.21 13.45 9.76
C SER A 335 0.24 13.42 10.26
N ILE A 336 0.40 13.42 11.58
CA ILE A 336 1.70 13.27 12.26
C ILE A 336 1.65 12.06 13.17
N ALA A 337 2.66 11.18 13.07
CA ALA A 337 2.76 10.01 13.91
C ALA A 337 3.36 10.35 15.29
N GLU A 338 4.43 11.15 15.34
CA GLU A 338 5.12 11.37 16.60
C GLU A 338 5.85 12.73 16.61
N ILE A 339 5.88 13.40 17.76
CA ILE A 339 6.71 14.59 18.02
C ILE A 339 7.49 14.36 19.33
N LYS A 340 8.82 14.44 19.27
CA LYS A 340 9.70 14.30 20.43
C LYS A 340 10.46 15.60 20.69
N ILE A 341 10.47 16.01 21.93
CA ILE A 341 11.12 17.24 22.39
C ILE A 341 12.32 16.85 23.24
N PHE A 342 13.48 17.39 22.92
CA PHE A 342 14.73 17.10 23.64
C PHE A 342 15.31 18.36 24.25
N GLY A 343 15.69 18.26 25.51
CA GLY A 343 16.54 19.21 26.23
C GLY A 343 18.00 18.84 26.14
N LYS A 344 18.82 19.44 27.02
CA LYS A 344 20.26 19.16 27.13
C LYS A 344 20.53 17.66 27.29
N ASN A 345 21.67 17.23 26.76
CA ASN A 345 22.13 15.83 26.85
C ASN A 345 21.14 14.80 26.27
N ARG A 346 20.35 15.19 25.30
CA ARG A 346 19.28 14.35 24.69
C ARG A 346 18.23 13.84 25.69
N GLN A 347 18.04 14.55 26.80
CA GLN A 347 16.94 14.25 27.71
C GLN A 347 15.61 14.52 27.00
N GLN A 348 14.75 13.52 26.85
CA GLN A 348 13.41 13.73 26.34
C GLN A 348 12.59 14.51 27.37
N LEU A 349 11.90 15.54 26.88
CA LEU A 349 11.04 16.40 27.69
C LEU A 349 9.59 15.98 27.48
N GLU A 350 8.91 15.71 28.56
CA GLU A 350 7.48 15.45 28.56
C GLU A 350 6.69 16.74 28.69
N GLY A 351 5.49 16.79 28.11
CA GLY A 351 4.60 17.93 28.19
C GLY A 351 3.14 17.51 28.19
N LYS A 352 2.28 18.37 28.72
CA LYS A 352 0.84 18.21 28.61
C LYS A 352 0.38 18.72 27.26
N LEU A 353 -0.35 17.88 26.51
CA LEU A 353 -0.91 18.23 25.19
C LEU A 353 -2.23 19.01 25.34
N THR A 354 -2.37 20.05 24.53
CA THR A 354 -3.64 20.72 24.26
C THR A 354 -3.65 21.15 22.79
N GLY A 355 -4.84 21.27 22.17
CA GLY A 355 -4.94 21.69 20.77
C GLY A 355 -6.20 21.20 20.11
N THR A 356 -6.18 21.20 18.80
CA THR A 356 -7.25 20.68 17.95
C THR A 356 -7.50 19.22 18.25
N LYS A 357 -8.76 18.83 18.40
CA LYS A 357 -9.11 17.41 18.64
C LYS A 357 -8.76 16.56 17.43
N GLY A 358 -8.42 15.31 17.69
CA GLY A 358 -8.28 14.31 16.65
C GLY A 358 -9.62 13.70 16.25
N ILE A 359 -9.69 13.14 15.05
CA ILE A 359 -10.85 12.40 14.55
C ILE A 359 -10.75 10.91 14.87
N SER A 360 -11.86 10.30 15.28
CA SER A 360 -11.93 8.86 15.58
C SER A 360 -10.79 8.40 16.52
N ASP A 361 -10.09 7.35 16.15
CA ASP A 361 -8.95 6.79 16.90
C ASP A 361 -7.63 7.56 16.69
N ASN A 362 -7.61 8.53 15.74
CA ASN A 362 -6.44 9.34 15.43
C ASN A 362 -6.33 10.56 16.37
N LYS A 363 -6.26 10.28 17.66
CA LYS A 363 -6.35 11.26 18.76
C LYS A 363 -5.12 12.13 18.85
N LEU A 364 -5.25 13.27 19.55
CA LEU A 364 -4.16 14.20 19.80
C LEU A 364 -3.00 13.53 20.56
N GLU A 365 -3.31 12.64 21.49
CA GLU A 365 -2.33 11.92 22.31
C GLU A 365 -1.41 11.01 21.49
N ASN A 366 -1.83 10.60 20.30
CA ASN A 366 -1.02 9.75 19.40
C ASN A 366 0.28 10.43 18.96
N VAL A 367 0.41 11.76 19.10
CA VAL A 367 1.70 12.45 18.78
C VAL A 367 2.80 12.23 19.81
N MET A 368 2.52 11.54 20.93
CA MET A 368 3.45 11.31 22.04
C MET A 368 3.31 9.91 22.66
N ASP A 369 2.70 8.97 21.99
CA ASP A 369 2.43 7.61 22.53
C ASP A 369 3.59 6.63 22.29
N GLU A 370 4.68 7.09 21.68
CA GLU A 370 5.86 6.30 21.31
C GLU A 370 5.58 5.22 20.24
N ASP A 371 4.38 5.18 19.67
CA ASP A 371 4.03 4.29 18.57
C ASP A 371 3.99 5.03 17.24
N ARG A 372 5.01 4.84 16.42
CA ARG A 372 5.13 5.47 15.08
C ARG A 372 4.14 4.92 14.04
N VAL A 373 3.33 3.93 14.39
CA VAL A 373 2.26 3.39 13.53
C VAL A 373 0.94 4.10 13.80
N SER A 374 0.70 4.48 15.05
CA SER A 374 -0.38 5.40 15.39
C SER A 374 -0.09 6.78 14.80
N PHE A 375 -1.12 7.59 14.60
CA PHE A 375 -0.95 8.96 14.14
C PHE A 375 -2.09 9.83 14.62
N TYR A 376 -1.81 11.11 14.72
CA TYR A 376 -2.81 12.15 14.93
C TYR A 376 -3.31 12.69 13.61
N GLN A 377 -4.63 12.86 13.51
CA GLN A 377 -5.29 13.54 12.39
C GLN A 377 -6.31 14.54 12.96
N PRO A 378 -6.15 15.86 12.71
CA PRO A 378 -7.00 16.87 13.33
C PRO A 378 -8.41 16.87 12.78
N ASP A 379 -9.37 17.26 13.64
CA ASP A 379 -10.71 17.65 13.22
C ASP A 379 -10.67 19.03 12.54
N LYS A 380 -10.84 19.04 11.23
CA LYS A 380 -10.81 20.28 10.40
C LYS A 380 -12.00 21.20 10.60
N SER A 381 -13.03 20.76 11.31
CA SER A 381 -14.18 21.61 11.65
C SER A 381 -13.80 22.70 12.68
N GLU A 382 -12.72 22.52 13.44
CA GLU A 382 -12.23 23.51 14.38
C GLU A 382 -11.56 24.70 13.66
N LYS A 383 -11.86 25.90 14.12
CA LYS A 383 -11.39 27.17 13.49
C LYS A 383 -9.87 27.33 13.50
N ARG A 384 -9.21 26.83 14.51
CA ARG A 384 -7.75 26.93 14.67
C ARG A 384 -7.13 25.55 14.69
N GLN A 385 -6.09 25.35 13.90
CA GLN A 385 -5.43 24.08 13.69
C GLN A 385 -4.03 24.11 14.35
N TYR A 386 -3.90 23.58 15.55
CA TYR A 386 -2.65 23.65 16.33
C TYR A 386 -2.53 22.57 17.40
N ILE A 387 -1.30 22.34 17.84
CA ILE A 387 -0.94 21.54 19.03
C ILE A 387 -0.04 22.39 19.91
N VAL A 388 -0.24 22.34 21.23
CA VAL A 388 0.62 22.96 22.23
C VAL A 388 1.12 21.89 23.20
N PHE A 389 2.43 21.85 23.39
CA PHE A 389 3.12 21.08 24.42
C PHE A 389 3.45 22.02 25.58
N ASP A 390 2.78 21.86 26.73
CA ASP A 390 3.09 22.60 27.97
C ASP A 390 4.07 21.78 28.80
N LEU A 391 5.32 22.20 28.85
CA LEU A 391 6.41 21.55 29.62
C LEU A 391 6.30 21.79 31.14
N GLY A 392 5.19 22.40 31.61
CA GLY A 392 4.94 22.70 33.00
C GLY A 392 5.71 23.91 33.54
N GLN A 393 6.94 24.05 33.11
CA GLN A 393 7.84 25.20 33.46
C GLN A 393 8.78 25.49 32.31
N PRO A 394 9.41 26.68 32.28
CA PRO A 394 10.39 26.99 31.25
C PRO A 394 11.60 26.02 31.28
N ARG A 395 11.79 25.32 30.16
CA ARG A 395 12.88 24.39 29.90
C ARG A 395 13.73 24.85 28.73
N GLU A 396 14.99 24.48 28.72
CA GLU A 396 15.85 24.63 27.54
C GLU A 396 15.50 23.50 26.55
N ILE A 397 14.98 23.88 25.39
CA ILE A 397 14.66 22.94 24.30
C ILE A 397 15.84 23.01 23.32
N GLU A 398 16.53 21.90 23.12
CA GLU A 398 17.68 21.84 22.22
C GLU A 398 17.27 21.38 20.80
N LYS A 399 16.41 20.34 20.74
CA LYS A 399 16.02 19.71 19.48
C LYS A 399 14.55 19.27 19.53
N VAL A 400 13.88 19.35 18.40
CA VAL A 400 12.58 18.72 18.15
C VAL A 400 12.74 17.74 17.00
N GLU A 401 12.19 16.55 17.19
CA GLU A 401 12.03 15.53 16.14
C GLU A 401 10.56 15.35 15.86
N PHE A 402 10.19 15.20 14.59
CA PHE A 402 8.84 14.82 14.23
C PHE A 402 8.84 13.73 13.15
N TYR A 403 7.83 12.89 13.22
CA TYR A 403 7.68 11.71 12.38
C TYR A 403 6.37 11.84 11.61
N PRO A 404 6.40 11.93 10.29
CA PRO A 404 5.19 11.90 9.50
C PRO A 404 4.58 10.50 9.56
N ARG A 405 3.30 10.39 9.27
CA ARG A 405 2.61 9.12 9.12
C ARG A 405 3.30 8.23 8.10
N SER A 406 3.48 6.96 8.41
CA SER A 406 4.22 6.00 7.59
C SER A 406 3.46 4.71 7.27
N ASP A 407 2.32 4.46 7.91
CA ASP A 407 1.55 3.21 7.80
C ASP A 407 2.42 1.95 7.97
N ASP A 408 3.41 2.01 8.88
CA ASP A 408 4.33 0.93 9.20
C ASP A 408 5.20 0.45 8.02
N ASN A 409 5.40 1.26 7.00
CA ASN A 409 6.20 0.86 5.83
C ASN A 409 7.71 0.93 6.04
N ARG A 410 8.17 1.61 7.08
CA ARG A 410 9.57 1.95 7.30
C ARG A 410 10.28 1.01 8.26
N ILE A 411 11.62 1.01 8.15
CA ILE A 411 12.46 0.38 9.17
C ILE A 411 12.49 1.28 10.40
N VAL A 412 12.22 0.70 11.55
CA VAL A 412 12.22 1.38 12.86
C VAL A 412 13.42 0.91 13.66
N THR A 413 14.15 1.85 14.25
CA THR A 413 15.30 1.55 15.12
C THR A 413 14.85 0.72 16.32
N GLY A 414 15.56 -0.38 16.60
CA GLY A 414 15.28 -1.28 17.72
C GLY A 414 14.32 -2.42 17.41
N GLU A 415 13.63 -2.43 16.28
CA GLU A 415 12.81 -3.56 15.83
C GLU A 415 13.64 -4.61 15.10
N LEU A 416 13.24 -5.88 15.20
CA LEU A 416 13.94 -7.02 14.60
C LEU A 416 13.39 -7.33 13.22
N TYR A 417 14.26 -7.34 12.23
CA TYR A 417 13.93 -7.64 10.84
C TYR A 417 14.73 -8.81 10.31
N GLU A 418 14.18 -9.50 9.30
CA GLU A 418 14.83 -10.57 8.57
C GLU A 418 14.73 -10.30 7.07
N LEU A 419 15.88 -10.31 6.38
CA LEU A 419 15.96 -10.18 4.93
C LEU A 419 15.90 -11.55 4.29
N PHE A 420 15.08 -11.68 3.25
CA PHE A 420 15.00 -12.87 2.41
C PHE A 420 15.28 -12.52 0.95
N TYR A 421 15.79 -13.50 0.20
CA TYR A 421 15.78 -13.44 -1.25
C TYR A 421 15.05 -14.66 -1.83
N TRP A 422 14.59 -14.52 -3.07
CA TRP A 422 13.85 -15.57 -3.76
C TRP A 422 14.77 -16.46 -4.59
N ASP A 423 14.78 -17.75 -4.30
CA ASP A 423 15.35 -18.82 -5.14
C ASP A 423 14.49 -20.06 -5.00
N LYS A 424 13.46 -20.17 -5.84
CA LYS A 424 12.39 -21.19 -5.78
C LYS A 424 11.57 -21.16 -4.49
N LYS A 425 12.07 -20.55 -3.45
CA LYS A 425 11.47 -20.27 -2.16
C LYS A 425 12.16 -19.05 -1.54
N TRP A 426 11.60 -18.51 -0.49
CA TRP A 426 12.27 -17.47 0.30
C TRP A 426 13.39 -18.06 1.14
N ILE A 427 14.61 -17.59 0.92
CA ILE A 427 15.83 -17.99 1.65
C ILE A 427 16.29 -16.81 2.50
N SER A 428 16.50 -17.07 3.79
CA SER A 428 16.97 -16.06 4.74
C SER A 428 18.41 -15.66 4.47
N LEU A 429 18.67 -14.36 4.51
CA LEU A 429 19.99 -13.74 4.50
C LEU A 429 20.41 -13.25 5.89
N GLY A 430 19.58 -13.54 6.91
CA GLY A 430 19.87 -13.24 8.29
C GLY A 430 18.96 -12.15 8.88
N ARG A 431 19.13 -11.96 10.20
CA ARG A 431 18.35 -11.03 11.01
C ARG A 431 19.19 -9.88 11.51
N GLN A 432 18.59 -8.70 11.59
CA GLN A 432 19.20 -7.50 12.15
C GLN A 432 18.17 -6.67 12.90
N TYR A 433 18.62 -5.98 13.94
CA TYR A 433 17.84 -4.87 14.50
C TYR A 433 18.00 -3.64 13.62
N GLY A 434 16.90 -2.92 13.40
CA GLY A 434 16.94 -1.62 12.75
C GLY A 434 17.87 -0.66 13.50
N LYS A 435 18.77 0.00 12.79
CA LYS A 435 19.69 1.00 13.32
C LYS A 435 19.63 2.25 12.47
N GLU A 436 19.44 3.41 13.09
CA GLU A 436 19.30 4.67 12.35
C GLU A 436 18.21 4.59 11.25
N ASN A 437 17.07 3.96 11.58
CA ASN A 437 15.93 3.73 10.68
C ASN A 437 16.29 3.04 9.35
N ARG A 438 17.27 2.15 9.36
CA ARG A 438 17.72 1.38 8.20
C ARG A 438 18.27 0.01 8.58
N LEU A 439 18.40 -0.86 7.58
CA LEU A 439 19.09 -2.14 7.64
C LEU A 439 20.25 -2.10 6.63
N ALA A 440 21.43 -2.51 7.03
CA ALA A 440 22.59 -2.63 6.14
C ALA A 440 22.99 -4.11 6.02
N PHE A 441 22.93 -4.63 4.80
CA PHE A 441 23.34 -6.00 4.50
C PHE A 441 24.53 -6.02 3.54
N HIS A 442 25.45 -6.94 3.75
CA HIS A 442 26.61 -7.20 2.92
C HIS A 442 26.53 -8.60 2.34
N ASN A 443 27.24 -8.82 1.23
CA ASN A 443 27.30 -10.12 0.56
C ASN A 443 25.93 -10.71 0.23
N ILE A 444 25.02 -9.84 -0.25
CA ILE A 444 23.70 -10.28 -0.70
C ILE A 444 23.70 -10.48 -2.23
N PRO A 445 22.86 -11.40 -2.76
CA PRO A 445 22.80 -11.64 -4.20
C PRO A 445 22.44 -10.39 -4.99
N GLN A 446 23.22 -10.06 -6.01
CA GLN A 446 22.91 -8.95 -6.91
C GLN A 446 21.73 -9.32 -7.83
N ASN A 447 20.87 -8.35 -8.17
CA ASN A 447 19.71 -8.55 -9.06
C ASN A 447 18.69 -9.60 -8.58
N ALA A 448 18.63 -9.85 -7.29
CA ALA A 448 17.67 -10.76 -6.71
C ALA A 448 16.34 -10.08 -6.36
N LEU A 449 15.31 -10.90 -6.20
CA LEU A 449 14.06 -10.50 -5.62
C LEU A 449 14.15 -10.64 -4.10
N PHE A 450 13.92 -9.58 -3.36
CA PHE A 450 14.03 -9.53 -1.91
C PHE A 450 12.67 -9.31 -1.25
N ARG A 451 12.57 -9.63 0.03
CA ARG A 451 11.56 -9.15 0.96
C ARG A 451 12.15 -8.98 2.36
N ILE A 452 11.59 -8.08 3.15
CA ILE A 452 11.96 -7.86 4.55
C ILE A 452 10.74 -8.20 5.42
N HIS A 453 10.93 -9.09 6.40
CA HIS A 453 9.93 -9.41 7.41
C HIS A 453 10.27 -8.72 8.72
N ASN A 454 9.27 -8.11 9.37
CA ASN A 454 9.41 -7.51 10.69
C ASN A 454 8.91 -8.49 11.75
N HIS A 455 9.82 -9.03 12.55
CA HIS A 455 9.51 -9.99 13.64
C HIS A 455 8.91 -9.31 14.88
N THR A 456 9.08 -8.01 15.04
CA THR A 456 8.56 -7.27 16.19
C THR A 456 7.08 -6.96 16.03
N ARG A 457 6.67 -6.47 14.84
CA ARG A 457 5.28 -6.09 14.55
C ARG A 457 4.55 -7.07 13.64
N GLY A 458 5.28 -7.83 12.83
CA GLY A 458 4.73 -8.87 11.94
C GLY A 458 3.75 -8.37 10.90
N LYS A 459 3.78 -7.07 10.58
CA LYS A 459 2.85 -6.47 9.62
C LYS A 459 3.33 -6.63 8.18
N GLU A 460 2.47 -6.19 7.28
CA GLU A 460 2.59 -6.23 5.84
C GLU A 460 4.00 -5.97 5.28
N HIS A 461 4.38 -6.70 4.26
CA HIS A 461 5.61 -6.49 3.51
C HIS A 461 5.40 -6.87 2.04
N ARG A 462 6.27 -6.35 1.15
CA ARG A 462 6.19 -6.59 -0.29
C ARG A 462 7.53 -7.02 -0.85
N PRO A 463 7.55 -7.81 -1.95
CA PRO A 463 8.75 -8.09 -2.69
C PRO A 463 9.29 -6.83 -3.39
N PHE A 464 10.61 -6.75 -3.49
CA PHE A 464 11.29 -5.66 -4.16
C PHE A 464 12.59 -6.14 -4.81
N THR A 465 13.07 -5.38 -5.77
CA THR A 465 14.44 -5.46 -6.29
C THR A 465 15.24 -4.28 -5.76
N TYR A 466 16.58 -4.42 -5.74
CA TYR A 466 17.47 -3.32 -5.39
C TYR A 466 18.20 -2.86 -6.64
N GLU A 467 17.84 -1.68 -7.13
CA GLU A 467 18.30 -1.13 -8.40
C GLU A 467 18.83 0.29 -8.19
N GLU A 468 20.05 0.59 -8.63
CA GLU A 468 20.66 1.93 -8.55
C GLU A 468 20.58 2.57 -7.14
N GLY A 469 20.78 1.75 -6.10
CA GLY A 469 20.73 2.23 -4.72
C GLY A 469 19.33 2.42 -4.13
N LYS A 470 18.28 1.96 -4.81
CA LYS A 470 16.88 2.11 -4.41
C LYS A 470 16.14 0.77 -4.34
N GLN A 471 15.16 0.69 -3.45
CA GLN A 471 14.18 -0.40 -3.42
C GLN A 471 13.09 -0.12 -4.46
N VAL A 472 12.91 -1.03 -5.42
CA VAL A 472 11.87 -0.98 -6.46
C VAL A 472 10.86 -2.08 -6.16
N TRP A 473 9.60 -1.72 -5.95
CA TRP A 473 8.54 -2.57 -5.42
C TRP A 473 7.68 -3.21 -6.50
N TRP A 474 7.28 -4.46 -6.21
CA TRP A 474 6.50 -5.29 -7.12
C TRP A 474 5.26 -5.89 -6.47
#